data_6373433424e58ec6b65697a55e651ddf
#
_entry.id   6373433424e58ec6b65697a55e651ddf
#
_cell.length_a   1.000
_cell.length_b   1.000
_cell.length_c   1.000
_cell.angle_alpha   90.00
_cell.angle_beta   90.00
_cell.angle_gamma   90.00
#
_symmetry.space_group_name_H-M   'P 1'
#
loop_
_entity.id
_entity.type
_entity.pdbx_description
1 polymer ?
#
loop_
_entity_poly.entity_id
_entity_poly.type
_entity_poly.pdbx_seq_one_letter_code
_entity_poly.pdbx_strand_id
1 'polypeptide(L)'
;GRTPGRFPQVAGMKFSYDTTMKPRVTSDSGQRVRSLEILNSDGTVTDTIVKDGDVVGNPDRRFNMVTLNFLANGGDDYPFQELSEPNRLNLYAGRGYGEKVDYPNADTTKDPGRNSKFSYTGGEQDAFAEYMSAFHSNLSEAYSLKEQNIQQDKRVVKLR
;
A
#
# COMPACT_ATOMS: atom_id res chain seq x y z
N GLY A 1 -4.57 22.55 9.41
CA GLY A 1 -3.65 21.45 9.17
C GLY A 1 -4.42 20.20 8.82
N ARG A 2 -4.06 19.50 7.77
CA ARG A 2 -4.68 18.23 7.41
C ARG A 2 -4.18 17.13 8.35
N THR A 3 -5.04 16.19 8.67
CA THR A 3 -4.72 15.12 9.62
C THR A 3 -3.62 14.21 9.07
N PRO A 4 -2.67 13.75 9.92
CA PRO A 4 -1.60 12.84 9.51
C PRO A 4 -2.07 11.51 8.91
N GLY A 5 -3.30 11.08 9.22
CA GLY A 5 -3.87 9.82 8.75
C GLY A 5 -4.00 9.68 7.22
N ARG A 6 -3.92 10.78 6.48
CA ARG A 6 -3.93 10.76 4.99
C ARG A 6 -2.58 10.41 4.38
N PHE A 7 -1.51 10.37 5.18
CA PHE A 7 -0.17 10.09 4.66
C PHE A 7 0.02 8.59 4.43
N PRO A 8 0.43 8.16 3.22
CA PRO A 8 0.52 6.75 2.90
C PRO A 8 1.66 6.05 3.64
N GLN A 9 1.38 4.88 4.17
CA GLN A 9 2.38 3.89 4.54
C GLN A 9 2.49 2.90 3.39
N VAL A 10 3.72 2.57 3.00
CA VAL A 10 3.94 1.79 1.77
C VAL A 10 4.82 0.56 2.01
N ALA A 11 4.59 -0.48 1.20
CA ALA A 11 5.45 -1.65 1.06
C ALA A 11 5.62 -1.97 -0.43
N GLY A 12 6.72 -2.62 -0.79
CA GLY A 12 7.04 -2.91 -2.19
C GLY A 12 7.44 -1.69 -3.03
N MET A 13 7.54 -0.53 -2.40
CA MET A 13 8.00 0.70 -3.04
C MET A 13 8.72 1.60 -2.05
N LYS A 14 9.51 2.54 -2.57
CA LYS A 14 10.04 3.67 -1.82
C LYS A 14 9.84 4.97 -2.61
N PHE A 15 9.64 6.07 -1.91
CA PHE A 15 9.53 7.39 -2.55
C PHE A 15 10.12 8.50 -1.70
N SER A 16 10.53 9.56 -2.37
CA SER A 16 10.92 10.81 -1.74
C SER A 16 9.98 11.95 -2.13
N TYR A 17 9.80 12.90 -1.22
CA TYR A 17 8.96 14.05 -1.48
C TYR A 17 9.53 15.34 -0.89
N ASP A 18 9.16 16.46 -1.51
CA ASP A 18 9.53 17.82 -1.11
C ASP A 18 8.26 18.61 -0.80
N THR A 19 8.09 19.06 0.46
CA THR A 19 6.91 19.81 0.90
C THR A 19 6.87 21.24 0.42
N THR A 20 7.98 21.77 -0.07
CA THR A 20 8.06 23.12 -0.66
C THR A 20 7.50 23.18 -2.07
N MET A 21 7.40 22.02 -2.73
CA MET A 21 6.85 21.90 -4.07
C MET A 21 5.31 21.94 -4.05
N LYS A 22 4.74 22.22 -5.23
CA LYS A 22 3.29 22.33 -5.42
C LYS A 22 2.56 21.07 -4.97
N PRO A 23 1.57 21.18 -4.05
CA PRO A 23 0.75 20.03 -3.69
C PRO A 23 -0.22 19.66 -4.82
N ARG A 24 -0.65 18.39 -4.86
CA ARG A 24 -1.79 18.00 -5.67
C ARG A 24 -3.06 18.66 -5.13
N VAL A 25 -3.87 19.18 -6.03
CA VAL A 25 -5.24 19.61 -5.79
C VAL A 25 -6.16 18.93 -6.81
N THR A 26 -7.47 18.90 -6.57
CA THR A 26 -8.43 18.12 -7.38
C THR A 26 -8.32 18.33 -8.89
N SER A 27 -7.92 19.53 -9.34
CA SER A 27 -7.86 19.89 -10.76
C SER A 27 -6.43 19.92 -11.33
N ASP A 28 -5.42 19.55 -10.54
CA ASP A 28 -4.03 19.76 -10.95
C ASP A 28 -3.08 18.74 -10.31
N SER A 29 -2.14 18.25 -11.13
CA SER A 29 -1.10 17.34 -10.69
C SER A 29 -0.15 18.03 -9.71
N GLY A 30 0.20 17.31 -8.63
CA GLY A 30 1.23 17.78 -7.69
C GLY A 30 2.63 17.53 -8.24
N GLN A 31 3.60 18.22 -7.64
CA GLN A 31 5.04 18.09 -7.94
C GLN A 31 5.86 17.60 -6.74
N ARG A 32 5.20 17.23 -5.64
CA ARG A 32 5.89 16.90 -4.39
C ARG A 32 6.66 15.60 -4.44
N VAL A 33 6.20 14.59 -5.17
CA VAL A 33 6.93 13.33 -5.32
C VAL A 33 8.14 13.56 -6.21
N ARG A 34 9.35 13.32 -5.66
CA ARG A 34 10.61 13.56 -6.36
C ARG A 34 11.26 12.29 -6.87
N SER A 35 11.02 11.17 -6.19
CA SER A 35 11.38 9.84 -6.66
C SER A 35 10.33 8.84 -6.28
N LEU A 36 10.13 7.80 -7.09
CA LEU A 36 9.32 6.63 -6.77
C LEU A 36 9.95 5.43 -7.45
N GLU A 37 10.26 4.41 -6.65
CA GLU A 37 10.89 3.18 -7.10
C GLU A 37 10.13 1.97 -6.57
N ILE A 38 9.99 0.95 -7.40
CA ILE A 38 9.41 -0.34 -7.03
C ILE A 38 10.51 -1.26 -6.53
N LEU A 39 10.22 -1.99 -5.47
CA LEU A 39 11.16 -2.86 -4.78
C LEU A 39 10.74 -4.32 -4.87
N ASN A 40 11.72 -5.20 -4.97
CA ASN A 40 11.57 -6.62 -4.66
C ASN A 40 11.44 -6.86 -3.15
N SER A 41 11.13 -8.10 -2.79
CA SER A 41 11.06 -8.55 -1.39
C SER A 41 12.40 -8.42 -0.63
N ASP A 42 13.52 -8.43 -1.33
CA ASP A 42 14.86 -8.21 -0.76
C ASP A 42 15.25 -6.73 -0.67
N GLY A 43 14.35 -5.82 -1.09
CA GLY A 43 14.58 -4.37 -1.09
C GLY A 43 15.34 -3.83 -2.30
N THR A 44 15.71 -4.68 -3.26
CA THR A 44 16.34 -4.23 -4.51
C THR A 44 15.35 -3.51 -5.41
N VAL A 45 15.80 -2.46 -6.11
CA VAL A 45 14.99 -1.70 -7.06
C VAL A 45 14.78 -2.50 -8.34
N THR A 46 13.52 -2.71 -8.72
CA THR A 46 13.16 -3.39 -9.97
C THR A 46 12.70 -2.44 -11.05
N ASP A 47 12.13 -1.28 -10.66
CA ASP A 47 11.69 -0.28 -11.61
C ASP A 47 11.74 1.12 -10.99
N THR A 48 12.00 2.13 -11.80
CA THR A 48 11.94 3.54 -11.42
C THR A 48 10.77 4.19 -12.15
N ILE A 49 9.81 4.70 -11.38
CA ILE A 49 8.59 5.33 -11.89
C ILE A 49 8.77 6.84 -12.00
N VAL A 50 9.33 7.45 -10.95
CA VAL A 50 9.59 8.89 -10.89
C VAL A 50 11.05 9.13 -10.56
N LYS A 51 11.69 10.00 -11.33
CA LYS A 51 13.04 10.49 -11.11
C LYS A 51 13.06 12.00 -11.24
N ASP A 52 13.61 12.69 -10.26
CA ASP A 52 13.70 14.16 -10.20
C ASP A 52 12.36 14.91 -10.37
N GLY A 53 11.26 14.21 -10.08
CA GLY A 53 9.88 14.70 -10.18
C GLY A 53 9.19 14.38 -11.49
N ASP A 54 9.88 13.78 -12.45
CA ASP A 54 9.34 13.40 -13.74
C ASP A 54 9.04 11.90 -13.80
N VAL A 55 7.93 11.53 -14.45
CA VAL A 55 7.62 10.13 -14.75
C VAL A 55 8.56 9.62 -15.82
N VAL A 56 9.24 8.50 -15.55
CA VAL A 56 10.25 7.94 -16.45
C VAL A 56 9.91 6.50 -16.84
N GLY A 57 10.53 6.02 -17.93
CA GLY A 57 10.34 4.66 -18.43
C GLY A 57 9.10 4.49 -19.30
N ASN A 58 8.64 3.24 -19.48
CA ASN A 58 7.48 2.93 -20.32
C ASN A 58 6.18 3.43 -19.67
N PRO A 59 5.41 4.34 -20.30
CA PRO A 59 4.16 4.85 -19.76
C PRO A 59 3.04 3.79 -19.69
N ASP A 60 3.12 2.73 -20.48
CA ASP A 60 2.11 1.68 -20.56
C ASP A 60 2.33 0.53 -19.56
N ARG A 61 3.38 0.61 -18.73
CA ARG A 61 3.62 -0.42 -17.72
C ARG A 61 2.51 -0.42 -16.67
N ARG A 62 2.21 -1.60 -16.17
CA ARG A 62 1.13 -1.82 -15.20
C ARG A 62 1.68 -2.48 -13.94
N PHE A 63 1.09 -2.13 -12.80
CA PHE A 63 1.43 -2.68 -11.50
C PHE A 63 0.17 -3.18 -10.79
N ASN A 64 0.32 -4.25 -10.04
CA ASN A 64 -0.70 -4.65 -9.08
C ASN A 64 -0.44 -3.93 -7.76
N MET A 65 -1.47 -3.32 -7.21
CA MET A 65 -1.39 -2.60 -5.95
C MET A 65 -2.52 -3.04 -5.02
N VAL A 66 -2.20 -3.27 -3.76
CA VAL A 66 -3.20 -3.47 -2.71
C VAL A 66 -3.40 -2.16 -1.96
N THR A 67 -4.64 -1.80 -1.74
CA THR A 67 -5.01 -0.60 -0.97
C THR A 67 -6.34 -0.81 -0.25
N LEU A 68 -6.66 0.08 0.69
CA LEU A 68 -7.94 0.05 1.39
C LEU A 68 -9.10 0.40 0.45
N ASN A 69 -10.23 -0.27 0.66
CA ASN A 69 -11.47 0.03 -0.07
C ASN A 69 -11.88 1.51 0.04
N PHE A 70 -11.70 2.11 1.22
CA PHE A 70 -11.95 3.53 1.44
C PHE A 70 -11.13 4.42 0.49
N LEU A 71 -9.81 4.17 0.38
CA LEU A 71 -8.93 4.93 -0.52
C LEU A 71 -9.24 4.64 -1.99
N ALA A 72 -9.50 3.38 -2.33
CA ALA A 72 -9.89 2.98 -3.68
C ALA A 72 -11.17 3.66 -4.17
N ASN A 73 -12.07 4.02 -3.25
CA ASN A 73 -13.28 4.79 -3.51
C ASN A 73 -13.08 6.32 -3.46
N GLY A 74 -11.83 6.80 -3.49
CA GLY A 74 -11.52 8.23 -3.46
C GLY A 74 -11.50 8.84 -2.07
N GLY A 75 -11.57 8.02 -1.01
CA GLY A 75 -11.40 8.51 0.37
C GLY A 75 -10.07 9.26 0.52
N ASP A 76 -10.06 10.26 1.38
CA ASP A 76 -8.92 11.17 1.60
C ASP A 76 -8.40 11.87 0.33
N ASP A 77 -9.24 12.04 -0.69
CA ASP A 77 -8.92 12.59 -2.01
C ASP A 77 -7.82 11.79 -2.76
N TYR A 78 -7.72 10.49 -2.50
CA TYR A 78 -6.86 9.64 -3.31
C TYR A 78 -7.42 9.47 -4.72
N PRO A 79 -6.60 9.62 -5.79
CA PRO A 79 -7.09 9.73 -7.17
C PRO A 79 -7.38 8.38 -7.83
N PHE A 80 -7.63 7.33 -7.08
CA PHE A 80 -7.84 6.00 -7.67
C PHE A 80 -9.08 5.92 -8.56
N GLN A 81 -10.10 6.74 -8.30
CA GLN A 81 -11.29 6.82 -9.16
C GLN A 81 -11.03 7.50 -10.52
N GLU A 82 -9.92 8.24 -10.62
CA GLU A 82 -9.53 8.91 -11.86
C GLU A 82 -8.77 7.98 -12.82
N LEU A 83 -8.44 6.76 -12.38
CA LEU A 83 -7.76 5.79 -13.21
C LEU A 83 -8.74 5.23 -14.25
N SER A 84 -8.38 5.32 -15.53
CA SER A 84 -9.11 4.64 -16.59
C SER A 84 -8.94 3.13 -16.46
N GLU A 85 -10.06 2.41 -16.40
CA GLU A 85 -10.11 0.94 -16.38
C GLU A 85 -9.27 0.27 -15.28
N PRO A 86 -9.47 0.59 -14.00
CA PRO A 86 -8.83 -0.19 -12.96
C PRO A 86 -9.42 -1.59 -12.96
N ASN A 87 -8.61 -2.61 -13.21
CA ASN A 87 -8.96 -3.99 -12.88
C ASN A 87 -8.97 -4.11 -11.35
N ARG A 88 -10.09 -3.74 -10.77
CA ARG A 88 -10.25 -3.77 -9.33
C ARG A 88 -10.76 -5.13 -8.89
N LEU A 89 -10.00 -5.77 -8.02
CA LEU A 89 -10.41 -6.96 -7.29
C LEU A 89 -10.67 -6.59 -5.83
N ASN A 90 -11.82 -6.96 -5.32
CA ASN A 90 -12.09 -6.81 -3.90
C ASN A 90 -11.52 -8.05 -3.17
N LEU A 91 -10.54 -7.86 -2.30
CA LEU A 91 -9.88 -8.95 -1.56
C LEU A 91 -10.66 -9.39 -0.31
N TYR A 92 -11.77 -8.73 -0.01
CA TYR A 92 -12.57 -8.99 1.17
C TYR A 92 -13.77 -9.89 0.84
N ALA A 93 -13.87 -11.03 1.50
CA ALA A 93 -14.97 -11.99 1.35
C ALA A 93 -16.14 -11.75 2.32
N GLY A 94 -16.22 -10.58 2.98
CA GLY A 94 -17.16 -10.28 4.03
C GLY A 94 -18.57 -9.94 3.56
N ARG A 95 -19.53 -10.10 4.45
CA ARG A 95 -20.95 -9.83 4.20
C ARG A 95 -21.24 -8.35 4.07
N GLY A 96 -21.85 -7.93 2.97
CA GLY A 96 -22.64 -6.71 2.86
C GLY A 96 -21.97 -5.48 2.31
N TYR A 97 -20.71 -5.52 1.92
CA TYR A 97 -20.04 -4.40 1.28
C TYR A 97 -19.45 -4.80 -0.07
N GLY A 98 -20.25 -4.66 -1.11
CA GLY A 98 -19.75 -4.77 -2.46
C GLY A 98 -19.74 -6.19 -3.03
N GLU A 99 -19.28 -6.26 -4.23
CA GLU A 99 -19.28 -7.42 -5.07
C GLU A 99 -18.54 -8.60 -4.47
N LYS A 100 -19.10 -9.78 -4.72
CA LYS A 100 -18.46 -11.06 -4.40
C LYS A 100 -17.02 -11.02 -4.90
N VAL A 101 -16.07 -11.22 -3.99
CA VAL A 101 -14.67 -11.37 -4.37
C VAL A 101 -14.56 -12.63 -5.20
N ASP A 102 -14.34 -12.46 -6.47
CA ASP A 102 -13.91 -13.54 -7.31
C ASP A 102 -12.39 -13.54 -7.29
N TYR A 103 -11.82 -14.42 -6.45
CA TYR A 103 -10.41 -14.75 -6.56
C TYR A 103 -10.28 -15.81 -7.66
N PRO A 104 -9.99 -15.45 -8.90
CA PRO A 104 -9.94 -16.45 -9.97
C PRO A 104 -8.86 -17.52 -9.74
N ASN A 105 -7.99 -17.33 -8.75
CA ASN A 105 -6.91 -18.24 -8.40
C ASN A 105 -6.62 -18.27 -6.88
N ALA A 106 -7.58 -17.93 -6.04
CA ALA A 106 -7.38 -18.04 -4.61
C ALA A 106 -7.22 -19.53 -4.25
N ASP A 107 -6.01 -19.91 -3.98
CA ASP A 107 -5.73 -21.15 -3.31
C ASP A 107 -6.21 -21.00 -1.86
N THR A 108 -7.48 -21.31 -1.67
CA THR A 108 -8.12 -21.23 -0.34
C THR A 108 -7.47 -22.18 0.68
N THR A 109 -6.58 -23.07 0.24
CA THR A 109 -5.77 -23.90 1.14
C THR A 109 -4.58 -23.13 1.70
N LYS A 110 -4.18 -22.04 1.04
CA LYS A 110 -3.09 -21.14 1.45
C LYS A 110 -3.59 -19.82 2.04
N ASP A 111 -4.90 -19.63 2.09
CA ASP A 111 -5.51 -18.51 2.80
C ASP A 111 -5.56 -18.87 4.30
N PRO A 112 -4.62 -18.40 5.11
CA PRO A 112 -4.63 -18.61 6.56
C PRO A 112 -5.71 -17.78 7.25
N GLY A 113 -6.49 -17.00 6.53
CA GLY A 113 -7.52 -16.05 6.95
C GLY A 113 -8.66 -16.60 7.78
N ARG A 114 -8.53 -17.81 8.20
CA ARG A 114 -9.46 -18.45 9.15
C ARG A 114 -9.01 -18.33 10.60
N ASN A 115 -7.87 -17.71 10.85
CA ASN A 115 -7.28 -17.69 12.18
C ASN A 115 -7.74 -16.51 13.05
N SER A 116 -8.22 -15.43 12.45
CA SER A 116 -8.79 -14.34 13.24
C SER A 116 -10.29 -14.52 13.43
N LYS A 117 -10.69 -14.71 14.67
CA LYS A 117 -12.12 -14.84 15.03
C LYS A 117 -12.84 -13.50 15.13
N PHE A 118 -12.12 -12.39 15.03
CA PHE A 118 -12.62 -11.03 15.28
C PHE A 118 -12.71 -10.17 14.02
N SER A 119 -12.19 -10.65 12.91
CA SER A 119 -12.24 -9.92 11.63
C SER A 119 -12.69 -10.80 10.47
N TYR A 120 -12.94 -10.20 9.35
CA TYR A 120 -13.44 -10.90 8.18
C TYR A 120 -12.28 -11.35 7.29
N THR A 121 -12.37 -12.56 6.78
CA THR A 121 -11.41 -13.18 5.87
C THR A 121 -11.06 -12.23 4.71
N GLY A 122 -9.77 -11.99 4.49
CA GLY A 122 -9.25 -11.11 3.44
C GLY A 122 -9.26 -9.62 3.79
N GLY A 123 -9.69 -9.25 4.99
CA GLY A 123 -9.60 -7.88 5.47
C GLY A 123 -8.17 -7.51 5.94
N GLU A 124 -7.90 -6.22 6.10
CA GLU A 124 -6.60 -5.74 6.57
C GLU A 124 -6.25 -6.23 7.98
N GLN A 125 -7.24 -6.30 8.86
CA GLN A 125 -7.08 -6.80 10.23
C GLN A 125 -6.79 -8.30 10.25
N ASP A 126 -7.41 -9.04 9.34
CA ASP A 126 -7.20 -10.46 9.16
C ASP A 126 -5.76 -10.72 8.69
N ALA A 127 -5.33 -10.05 7.62
CA ALA A 127 -3.97 -10.14 7.11
C ALA A 127 -2.91 -9.77 8.17
N PHE A 128 -3.19 -8.76 9.00
CA PHE A 128 -2.31 -8.38 10.10
C PHE A 128 -2.27 -9.44 11.20
N ALA A 129 -3.43 -10.00 11.58
CA ALA A 129 -3.51 -11.06 12.58
C ALA A 129 -2.75 -12.32 12.13
N GLU A 130 -2.86 -12.67 10.86
CA GLU A 130 -2.13 -13.79 10.26
C GLU A 130 -0.63 -13.56 10.27
N TYR A 131 -0.19 -12.37 9.86
CA TYR A 131 1.21 -11.99 9.93
C TYR A 131 1.75 -12.12 11.36
N MET A 132 1.03 -11.57 12.34
CA MET A 132 1.44 -11.66 13.74
C MET A 132 1.47 -13.10 14.23
N SER A 133 0.50 -13.93 13.84
CA SER A 133 0.46 -15.34 14.20
C SER A 133 1.59 -16.16 13.58
N ALA A 134 1.98 -15.81 12.34
CA ALA A 134 3.03 -16.53 11.63
C ALA A 134 4.45 -16.19 12.09
N PHE A 135 4.69 -14.94 12.48
CA PHE A 135 6.04 -14.43 12.73
C PHE A 135 6.28 -13.96 14.17
N HIS A 136 5.22 -13.74 14.96
CA HIS A 136 5.29 -13.13 16.28
C HIS A 136 4.39 -13.85 17.30
N SER A 137 4.29 -15.17 17.18
CA SER A 137 3.31 -15.98 17.92
C SER A 137 3.61 -16.18 19.41
N ASN A 138 4.83 -15.91 19.83
CA ASN A 138 5.27 -16.10 21.22
C ASN A 138 6.10 -14.91 21.71
N LEU A 139 6.35 -14.83 23.03
CA LEU A 139 7.06 -13.72 23.66
C LEU A 139 8.50 -13.52 23.15
N SER A 140 9.19 -14.59 22.75
CA SER A 140 10.56 -14.48 22.22
C SER A 140 10.59 -13.93 20.80
N GLU A 141 9.49 -14.02 20.08
CA GLU A 141 9.29 -13.51 18.71
C GLU A 141 8.40 -12.27 18.71
N ALA A 142 8.05 -11.74 19.89
CA ALA A 142 7.19 -10.59 20.00
C ALA A 142 7.79 -9.40 19.23
N TYR A 143 6.96 -8.80 18.39
CA TYR A 143 7.34 -7.61 17.60
C TYR A 143 7.89 -6.52 18.50
N SER A 144 9.06 -6.01 18.20
CA SER A 144 9.73 -4.99 18.99
C SER A 144 10.22 -3.84 18.14
N LEU A 145 10.37 -2.66 18.76
CA LEU A 145 10.96 -1.48 18.10
C LEU A 145 12.41 -1.72 17.64
N LYS A 146 13.09 -2.75 18.15
CA LYS A 146 14.44 -3.10 17.70
C LYS A 146 14.46 -3.68 16.28
N GLU A 147 13.38 -4.31 15.86
CA GLU A 147 13.23 -4.86 14.51
C GLU A 147 12.94 -3.76 13.49
N GLN A 148 12.42 -2.64 13.97
CA GLN A 148 12.25 -1.44 13.16
C GLN A 148 13.38 -0.45 13.43
N ASN A 149 14.43 -0.52 12.66
CA ASN A 149 15.35 0.60 12.62
C ASN A 149 14.72 1.74 11.80
N ILE A 150 13.89 2.56 12.45
CA ILE A 150 13.18 3.70 11.85
C ILE A 150 14.17 4.63 11.11
N GLN A 151 15.42 4.74 11.60
CA GLN A 151 16.45 5.54 10.95
C GLN A 151 16.97 4.90 9.65
N GLN A 152 16.82 3.59 9.50
CA GLN A 152 17.22 2.84 8.30
C GLN A 152 16.06 2.65 7.32
N ASP A 153 14.82 2.87 7.76
CA ASP A 153 13.67 2.80 6.86
C ASP A 153 13.69 4.00 5.89
N LYS A 154 14.06 3.73 4.66
CA LYS A 154 14.12 4.70 3.56
C LYS A 154 12.97 4.57 2.57
N ARG A 155 11.89 3.86 2.95
CA ARG A 155 10.72 3.71 2.07
C ARG A 155 10.03 5.05 1.81
N VAL A 156 10.04 5.93 2.79
CA VAL A 156 9.46 7.27 2.68
C VAL A 156 10.45 8.31 3.17
N VAL A 157 10.93 9.18 2.28
CA VAL A 157 11.95 10.18 2.58
C VAL A 157 11.43 11.58 2.32
N LYS A 158 11.39 12.40 3.36
CA LYS A 158 11.15 13.84 3.23
C LYS A 158 12.47 14.53 2.90
N LEU A 159 12.50 15.31 1.81
CA LEU A 159 13.68 16.05 1.35
C LEU A 159 13.74 17.44 1.98
N ARG A 160 12.61 18.14 2.01
CA ARG A 160 12.44 19.49 2.57
C ARG A 160 11.03 19.70 3.13
#